data_e7a8ed722b4d8df0953c824ed8fa1808
#
_entry.id   e7a8ed722b4d8df0953c824ed8fa1808
#
_cell.length_a   1.000
_cell.length_b   1.000
_cell.length_c   1.000
_cell.angle_alpha   90.00
_cell.angle_beta   90.00
_cell.angle_gamma   90.00
#
_symmetry.space_group_name_H-M   'P 1'
#
loop_
_entity.id
_entity.type
_entity.pdbx_description
1 polymer ?
#
loop_
_entity_poly.entity_id
_entity_poly.type
_entity_poly.pdbx_seq_one_letter_code
_entity_poly.pdbx_strand_id
1 'polypeptide(L)'
;MSPSKHRFPFIRAIYLFIGISIIYACKESPKVIESQVVQEVLQDQKATEILEDDLLTVTNEDIHIIDNAPDRSSWQNPNLVIERMGNIEGKIIADIGASVGYFAFRLVLSGARVIAVELDESMVQLMNSFAITNLTKEQSERFRTHIALPDDPLLKENEVDQVIIMNTITLIENKKSYLTKLRQCLKPDGRLMIMDFKMKRLPDQFPSKEDRIYADILEELLYELGYDQVIIDDSTLDYQYIIFANNAK
;
A
#
# COMPACT_ATOMS: atom_id res chain seq x y z
N MET A 1 35.66 4.74 30.96
CA MET A 1 34.76 3.65 30.57
C MET A 1 33.99 4.09 29.37
N SER A 2 34.27 3.49 28.22
CA SER A 2 33.81 3.92 26.89
C SER A 2 32.42 3.33 26.57
N PRO A 3 31.48 4.05 25.91
CA PRO A 3 30.22 3.47 25.49
C PRO A 3 30.37 2.69 24.19
N SER A 4 29.86 1.46 24.18
CA SER A 4 29.84 0.58 23.02
C SER A 4 28.90 1.08 21.94
N LYS A 5 29.46 1.24 20.74
CA LYS A 5 28.72 1.57 19.50
C LYS A 5 28.07 0.29 18.96
N HIS A 6 26.77 0.17 19.00
CA HIS A 6 26.04 -0.79 18.18
C HIS A 6 25.90 -0.23 16.77
N ARG A 7 26.59 -0.87 15.85
CA ARG A 7 26.50 -0.62 14.39
C ARG A 7 25.36 -1.47 13.83
N PHE A 8 24.36 -0.84 13.24
CA PHE A 8 23.42 -1.51 12.35
C PHE A 8 24.11 -1.90 11.05
N PRO A 9 23.88 -3.09 10.50
CA PRO A 9 24.41 -3.45 9.20
C PRO A 9 23.58 -2.80 8.10
N PHE A 10 24.18 -1.84 7.39
CA PHE A 10 23.71 -1.35 6.11
C PHE A 10 23.71 -2.49 5.09
N ILE A 11 22.54 -2.81 4.54
CA ILE A 11 22.44 -3.62 3.34
C ILE A 11 22.99 -2.76 2.19
N ARG A 12 24.21 -3.07 1.78
CA ARG A 12 24.81 -2.48 0.58
C ARG A 12 24.13 -3.08 -0.63
N ALA A 13 23.34 -2.26 -1.34
CA ALA A 13 22.98 -2.53 -2.71
C ALA A 13 24.26 -2.64 -3.53
N ILE A 14 24.50 -3.80 -4.14
CA ILE A 14 25.60 -4.04 -5.07
C ILE A 14 25.22 -3.40 -6.40
N TYR A 15 25.66 -2.17 -6.62
CA TYR A 15 25.69 -1.61 -7.97
C TYR A 15 26.82 -2.30 -8.73
N LEU A 16 26.45 -3.17 -9.65
CA LEU A 16 27.39 -3.75 -10.60
C LEU A 16 27.72 -2.68 -11.65
N PHE A 17 28.81 -1.93 -11.46
CA PHE A 17 29.44 -1.09 -12.49
C PHE A 17 29.94 -2.01 -13.57
N ILE A 18 29.24 -2.13 -14.68
CA ILE A 18 29.82 -2.64 -15.92
C ILE A 18 30.58 -1.49 -16.53
N GLY A 19 31.90 -1.44 -16.21
CA GLY A 19 32.85 -0.61 -16.89
C GLY A 19 32.98 -1.07 -18.34
N ILE A 20 32.49 -0.28 -19.27
CA ILE A 20 32.75 -0.48 -20.70
C ILE A 20 34.19 -0.06 -20.95
N SER A 21 35.08 -1.06 -20.98
CA SER A 21 36.40 -0.89 -21.57
C SER A 21 36.24 -0.93 -23.08
N ILE A 22 36.28 0.22 -23.72
CA ILE A 22 36.43 0.33 -25.18
C ILE A 22 37.85 -0.06 -25.52
N ILE A 23 38.06 -1.29 -25.97
CA ILE A 23 39.27 -1.67 -26.69
C ILE A 23 38.87 -2.12 -28.09
N TYR A 24 39.41 -1.45 -29.07
CA TYR A 24 39.42 -1.71 -30.48
C TYR A 24 39.36 -3.20 -30.87
N ALA A 25 38.32 -3.59 -31.59
CA ALA A 25 38.43 -4.67 -32.57
C ALA A 25 37.45 -4.37 -33.72
N CYS A 26 38.00 -4.43 -34.89
CA CYS A 26 37.40 -4.11 -36.18
C CYS A 26 36.27 -5.05 -36.60
N LYS A 27 35.32 -4.48 -37.31
CA LYS A 27 34.43 -5.09 -38.31
C LYS A 27 33.40 -6.12 -37.83
N GLU A 28 32.30 -5.62 -37.32
CA GLU A 28 31.02 -6.23 -37.62
C GLU A 28 30.12 -5.20 -38.33
N SER A 29 29.42 -5.67 -39.35
CA SER A 29 28.64 -4.82 -40.27
C SER A 29 27.39 -4.23 -39.55
N PRO A 30 26.96 -3.00 -39.88
CA PRO A 30 25.80 -2.35 -39.24
C PRO A 30 24.47 -3.11 -39.29
N LYS A 31 24.37 -4.10 -40.15
CA LYS A 31 23.14 -4.92 -40.35
C LYS A 31 22.82 -5.89 -39.18
N VAL A 32 23.82 -6.31 -38.39
CA VAL A 32 23.59 -7.26 -37.30
C VAL A 32 23.06 -6.56 -36.05
N ILE A 33 23.46 -5.34 -35.79
CA ILE A 33 23.00 -4.53 -34.64
C ILE A 33 21.52 -4.10 -34.87
N GLU A 34 21.20 -3.74 -36.12
CA GLU A 34 19.82 -3.34 -36.49
C GLU A 34 18.82 -4.51 -36.36
N SER A 35 19.25 -5.77 -36.62
CA SER A 35 18.38 -6.94 -36.48
C SER A 35 18.13 -7.35 -35.02
N GLN A 36 19.08 -7.13 -34.12
CA GLN A 36 18.89 -7.44 -32.70
C GLN A 36 17.98 -6.41 -32.01
N VAL A 37 18.18 -5.13 -32.27
CA VAL A 37 17.32 -4.07 -31.74
C VAL A 37 15.89 -4.18 -32.27
N VAL A 38 15.72 -4.55 -33.55
CA VAL A 38 14.40 -4.77 -34.15
C VAL A 38 13.72 -6.01 -33.57
N GLN A 39 14.46 -7.07 -33.23
CA GLN A 39 13.87 -8.24 -32.56
C GLN A 39 13.48 -7.98 -31.10
N GLU A 40 14.26 -7.16 -30.39
CA GLU A 40 13.94 -6.77 -29.02
C GLU A 40 12.70 -5.85 -28.97
N VAL A 41 12.61 -4.89 -29.90
CA VAL A 41 11.41 -4.02 -30.07
C VAL A 41 10.20 -4.81 -30.53
N LEU A 42 10.35 -5.83 -31.39
CA LEU A 42 9.25 -6.69 -31.83
C LEU A 42 8.79 -7.66 -30.74
N GLN A 43 9.67 -8.07 -29.83
CA GLN A 43 9.27 -8.83 -28.64
C GLN A 43 8.50 -7.98 -27.66
N ASP A 44 8.88 -6.73 -27.48
CA ASP A 44 8.18 -5.75 -26.65
C ASP A 44 6.81 -5.36 -27.26
N GLN A 45 6.74 -5.20 -28.59
CA GLN A 45 5.47 -4.98 -29.30
C GLN A 45 4.54 -6.22 -29.26
N LYS A 46 5.10 -7.43 -29.31
CA LYS A 46 4.31 -8.66 -29.21
C LYS A 46 3.79 -8.91 -27.79
N ALA A 47 4.54 -8.45 -26.79
CA ALA A 47 4.08 -8.40 -25.40
C ALA A 47 2.94 -7.36 -25.24
N THR A 48 3.02 -6.25 -25.95
CA THR A 48 1.98 -5.21 -25.95
C THR A 48 0.72 -5.63 -26.73
N GLU A 49 0.88 -6.35 -27.86
CA GLU A 49 -0.27 -6.88 -28.64
C GLU A 49 -1.04 -8.00 -27.92
N ILE A 50 -0.38 -8.78 -27.06
CA ILE A 50 -1.05 -9.79 -26.21
C ILE A 50 -1.88 -9.11 -25.10
N LEU A 51 -1.59 -7.85 -24.78
CA LEU A 51 -2.29 -7.09 -23.74
C LEU A 51 -3.50 -6.30 -24.30
N GLU A 52 -3.67 -6.17 -25.61
CA GLU A 52 -4.76 -5.39 -26.21
C GLU A 52 -6.04 -6.20 -26.49
N ASP A 53 -5.99 -7.52 -26.50
CA ASP A 53 -7.15 -8.37 -26.89
C ASP A 53 -7.96 -8.93 -25.72
N ASP A 54 -7.51 -8.76 -24.49
CA ASP A 54 -8.28 -9.04 -23.28
C ASP A 54 -8.38 -7.79 -22.40
N LEU A 55 -9.33 -6.92 -22.70
CA LEU A 55 -9.80 -5.87 -21.79
C LEU A 55 -10.50 -6.55 -20.59
N LEU A 56 -9.73 -7.25 -19.79
CA LEU A 56 -10.16 -7.85 -18.54
C LEU A 56 -10.58 -6.75 -17.60
N THR A 57 -11.85 -6.67 -17.31
CA THR A 57 -12.35 -5.92 -16.15
C THR A 57 -11.65 -6.47 -14.93
N VAL A 58 -10.81 -5.65 -14.26
CA VAL A 58 -10.13 -6.05 -13.04
C VAL A 58 -11.15 -6.58 -12.05
N THR A 59 -10.98 -7.81 -11.68
CA THR A 59 -11.79 -8.47 -10.64
C THR A 59 -11.02 -8.49 -9.32
N ASN A 60 -11.71 -8.81 -8.24
CA ASN A 60 -11.03 -9.04 -6.96
C ASN A 60 -9.98 -10.16 -7.03
N GLU A 61 -10.10 -11.08 -7.99
CA GLU A 61 -9.14 -12.16 -8.22
C GLU A 61 -7.85 -11.65 -8.87
N ASP A 62 -7.93 -10.67 -9.77
CA ASP A 62 -6.74 -10.11 -10.45
C ASP A 62 -5.84 -9.33 -9.50
N ILE A 63 -6.40 -8.74 -8.45
CA ILE A 63 -5.62 -8.02 -7.42
C ILE A 63 -4.76 -8.97 -6.58
N HIS A 64 -5.04 -10.27 -6.53
CA HIS A 64 -4.16 -11.26 -5.91
C HIS A 64 -2.80 -11.38 -6.60
N ILE A 65 -2.73 -11.09 -7.90
CA ILE A 65 -1.49 -11.18 -8.69
C ILE A 65 -0.49 -10.12 -8.25
N ILE A 66 -0.96 -8.98 -7.74
CA ILE A 66 -0.09 -7.87 -7.31
C ILE A 66 0.56 -8.17 -5.95
N ASP A 67 -0.16 -8.84 -5.07
CA ASP A 67 0.33 -9.20 -3.74
C ASP A 67 0.81 -10.65 -3.76
N ASN A 68 2.12 -10.85 -3.98
CA ASN A 68 2.77 -12.17 -3.97
C ASN A 68 2.70 -12.91 -2.62
N ALA A 69 1.84 -12.48 -1.69
CA ALA A 69 1.60 -13.17 -0.42
C ALA A 69 0.61 -14.33 -0.66
N PRO A 70 1.07 -15.59 -0.64
CA PRO A 70 0.19 -16.74 -0.81
C PRO A 70 -0.93 -16.67 0.24
N ASP A 71 -2.16 -16.89 -0.22
CA ASP A 71 -3.36 -17.00 0.62
C ASP A 71 -3.77 -15.77 1.48
N ARG A 72 -3.24 -14.57 1.19
CA ARG A 72 -3.62 -13.36 1.95
C ARG A 72 -5.13 -13.16 1.99
N SER A 73 -5.82 -13.38 0.89
CA SER A 73 -7.27 -13.28 0.83
C SER A 73 -8.01 -14.26 1.74
N SER A 74 -7.47 -15.46 1.95
CA SER A 74 -8.13 -16.48 2.78
C SER A 74 -8.04 -16.16 4.28
N TRP A 75 -6.92 -15.57 4.75
CA TRP A 75 -6.76 -15.25 6.17
C TRP A 75 -7.12 -13.81 6.52
N GLN A 76 -7.02 -12.85 5.58
CA GLN A 76 -7.35 -11.45 5.82
C GLN A 76 -8.78 -11.09 5.42
N ASN A 77 -9.40 -11.89 4.56
CA ASN A 77 -10.78 -11.73 4.10
C ASN A 77 -11.13 -10.28 3.70
N PRO A 78 -10.50 -9.72 2.63
CA PRO A 78 -10.60 -8.31 2.32
C PRO A 78 -12.03 -7.83 2.04
N ASN A 79 -12.89 -8.69 1.49
CA ASN A 79 -14.29 -8.35 1.22
C ASN A 79 -15.05 -8.11 2.53
N LEU A 80 -14.85 -8.97 3.54
CA LEU A 80 -15.43 -8.80 4.86
C LEU A 80 -14.90 -7.54 5.55
N VAL A 81 -13.59 -7.25 5.40
CA VAL A 81 -12.99 -6.02 5.94
C VAL A 81 -13.65 -4.78 5.33
N ILE A 82 -13.85 -4.76 4.00
CA ILE A 82 -14.51 -3.66 3.30
C ILE A 82 -15.98 -3.54 3.73
N GLU A 83 -16.69 -4.65 3.88
CA GLU A 83 -18.07 -4.65 4.40
C GLU A 83 -18.14 -4.00 5.79
N ARG A 84 -17.18 -4.24 6.67
CA ARG A 84 -17.10 -3.62 8.01
C ARG A 84 -16.88 -2.10 7.96
N MET A 85 -16.39 -1.57 6.84
CA MET A 85 -16.28 -0.12 6.64
C MET A 85 -17.64 0.56 6.42
N GLY A 86 -18.68 -0.20 6.11
CA GLY A 86 -20.03 0.29 5.78
C GLY A 86 -20.12 0.78 4.33
N ASN A 87 -21.08 1.66 4.05
CA ASN A 87 -21.24 2.20 2.70
C ASN A 87 -20.09 3.16 2.37
N ILE A 88 -19.24 2.78 1.42
CA ILE A 88 -18.07 3.54 0.97
C ILE A 88 -18.24 4.13 -0.44
N GLU A 89 -19.37 3.88 -1.11
CA GLU A 89 -19.61 4.38 -2.46
C GLU A 89 -19.51 5.92 -2.50
N GLY A 90 -18.69 6.43 -3.41
CA GLY A 90 -18.43 7.86 -3.59
C GLY A 90 -17.61 8.53 -2.48
N LYS A 91 -17.31 7.85 -1.36
CA LYS A 91 -16.49 8.39 -0.28
C LYS A 91 -15.02 8.51 -0.69
N ILE A 92 -14.35 9.52 -0.19
CA ILE A 92 -12.91 9.70 -0.35
C ILE A 92 -12.21 8.96 0.79
N ILE A 93 -11.40 7.96 0.45
CA ILE A 93 -10.68 7.11 1.41
C ILE A 93 -9.18 7.25 1.18
N ALA A 94 -8.42 7.55 2.23
CA ALA A 94 -6.97 7.46 2.22
C ALA A 94 -6.52 6.09 2.75
N ASP A 95 -5.75 5.37 1.95
CA ASP A 95 -5.10 4.10 2.31
C ASP A 95 -3.64 4.40 2.68
N ILE A 96 -3.30 4.36 3.97
CA ILE A 96 -1.98 4.72 4.50
C ILE A 96 -1.04 3.51 4.50
N GLY A 97 0.07 3.63 3.77
CA GLY A 97 0.99 2.52 3.52
C GLY A 97 0.37 1.54 2.52
N ALA A 98 -0.14 2.07 1.41
CA ALA A 98 -0.88 1.30 0.41
C ALA A 98 -0.04 0.19 -0.24
N SER A 99 1.30 0.26 -0.17
CA SER A 99 2.23 -0.71 -0.76
C SER A 99 1.92 -0.92 -2.26
N VAL A 100 1.63 -2.14 -2.67
CA VAL A 100 1.26 -2.48 -4.06
C VAL A 100 -0.22 -2.20 -4.39
N GLY A 101 -1.00 -1.61 -3.47
CA GLY A 101 -2.40 -1.23 -3.69
C GLY A 101 -3.43 -2.31 -3.39
N TYR A 102 -3.09 -3.32 -2.58
CA TYR A 102 -3.96 -4.46 -2.29
C TYR A 102 -5.37 -4.07 -1.81
N PHE A 103 -5.49 -3.14 -0.86
CA PHE A 103 -6.79 -2.59 -0.45
C PHE A 103 -7.24 -1.44 -1.35
N ALA A 104 -6.32 -0.56 -1.78
CA ALA A 104 -6.65 0.60 -2.60
C ALA A 104 -7.47 0.24 -3.84
N PHE A 105 -7.06 -0.78 -4.61
CA PHE A 105 -7.80 -1.20 -5.80
C PHE A 105 -9.15 -1.82 -5.46
N ARG A 106 -9.25 -2.63 -4.41
CA ARG A 106 -10.54 -3.20 -3.96
C ARG A 106 -11.54 -2.12 -3.54
N LEU A 107 -11.07 -1.08 -2.88
CA LEU A 107 -11.90 0.08 -2.52
C LEU A 107 -12.38 0.82 -3.77
N VAL A 108 -11.53 1.00 -4.79
CA VAL A 108 -11.94 1.58 -6.08
C VAL A 108 -13.03 0.73 -6.73
N LEU A 109 -12.86 -0.59 -6.77
CA LEU A 109 -13.86 -1.53 -7.31
C LEU A 109 -15.17 -1.48 -6.52
N SER A 110 -15.12 -1.21 -5.23
CA SER A 110 -16.29 -1.04 -4.36
C SER A 110 -16.90 0.37 -4.42
N GLY A 111 -16.50 1.20 -5.39
CA GLY A 111 -17.09 2.51 -5.66
C GLY A 111 -16.48 3.69 -4.92
N ALA A 112 -15.48 3.49 -4.09
CA ALA A 112 -14.81 4.58 -3.37
C ALA A 112 -13.90 5.42 -4.30
N ARG A 113 -13.63 6.66 -3.89
CA ARG A 113 -12.52 7.49 -4.40
C ARG A 113 -11.31 7.26 -3.49
N VAL A 114 -10.21 6.79 -4.04
CA VAL A 114 -9.07 6.34 -3.24
C VAL A 114 -7.85 7.21 -3.45
N ILE A 115 -7.21 7.58 -2.34
CA ILE A 115 -5.89 8.17 -2.28
C ILE A 115 -4.97 7.11 -1.67
N ALA A 116 -4.20 6.44 -2.51
CA ALA A 116 -3.21 5.47 -2.08
C ALA A 116 -1.93 6.19 -1.63
N VAL A 117 -1.73 6.29 -0.33
CA VAL A 117 -0.64 7.04 0.31
C VAL A 117 0.52 6.10 0.59
N GLU A 118 1.69 6.38 0.03
CA GLU A 118 2.87 5.51 0.12
C GLU A 118 4.15 6.34 0.22
N LEU A 119 5.20 5.79 0.86
CA LEU A 119 6.52 6.41 1.00
C LEU A 119 7.46 6.04 -0.15
N ASP A 120 7.33 4.81 -0.65
CA ASP A 120 8.21 4.24 -1.65
C ASP A 120 7.73 4.61 -3.07
N GLU A 121 8.53 5.41 -3.76
CA GLU A 121 8.24 5.83 -5.14
C GLU A 121 8.11 4.64 -6.10
N SER A 122 8.82 3.54 -5.86
CA SER A 122 8.72 2.34 -6.71
C SER A 122 7.36 1.67 -6.57
N MET A 123 6.78 1.63 -5.38
CA MET A 123 5.44 1.13 -5.13
C MET A 123 4.38 2.06 -5.75
N VAL A 124 4.59 3.37 -5.68
CA VAL A 124 3.72 4.36 -6.35
C VAL A 124 3.74 4.16 -7.87
N GLN A 125 4.91 3.96 -8.48
CA GLN A 125 5.03 3.69 -9.91
C GLN A 125 4.35 2.37 -10.30
N LEU A 126 4.51 1.32 -9.49
CA LEU A 126 3.85 0.04 -9.70
C LEU A 126 2.33 0.17 -9.66
N MET A 127 1.77 0.83 -8.62
CA MET A 127 0.34 1.10 -8.53
C MET A 127 -0.19 1.90 -9.73
N ASN A 128 0.54 2.94 -10.18
CA ASN A 128 0.14 3.72 -11.33
C ASN A 128 0.14 2.90 -12.63
N SER A 129 1.16 2.08 -12.83
CA SER A 129 1.24 1.18 -13.99
C SER A 129 0.09 0.17 -14.00
N PHE A 130 -0.20 -0.42 -12.85
CA PHE A 130 -1.33 -1.32 -12.70
C PHE A 130 -2.66 -0.63 -12.95
N ALA A 131 -2.86 0.58 -12.43
CA ALA A 131 -4.08 1.35 -12.64
C ALA A 131 -4.32 1.67 -14.13
N ILE A 132 -3.26 2.06 -14.87
CA ILE A 132 -3.35 2.34 -16.30
C ILE A 132 -3.77 1.10 -17.10
N THR A 133 -3.22 -0.06 -16.74
CA THR A 133 -3.43 -1.30 -17.50
C THR A 133 -4.76 -1.97 -17.16
N ASN A 134 -5.21 -1.88 -15.91
CA ASN A 134 -6.26 -2.76 -15.40
C ASN A 134 -7.55 -2.03 -14.96
N LEU A 135 -7.51 -0.72 -14.69
CA LEU A 135 -8.71 0.01 -14.32
C LEU A 135 -9.43 0.56 -15.55
N THR A 136 -10.76 0.52 -15.55
CA THR A 136 -11.55 1.26 -16.53
C THR A 136 -11.33 2.76 -16.36
N LYS A 137 -11.67 3.55 -17.37
CA LYS A 137 -11.57 5.02 -17.29
C LYS A 137 -12.29 5.59 -16.06
N GLU A 138 -13.49 5.12 -15.79
CA GLU A 138 -14.29 5.56 -14.63
C GLU A 138 -13.64 5.19 -13.30
N GLN A 139 -13.06 3.98 -13.19
CA GLN A 139 -12.33 3.52 -12.01
C GLN A 139 -11.05 4.34 -11.81
N SER A 140 -10.30 4.61 -12.90
CA SER A 140 -9.07 5.43 -12.86
C SER A 140 -9.35 6.87 -12.39
N GLU A 141 -10.49 7.45 -12.74
CA GLU A 141 -10.91 8.78 -12.25
C GLU A 141 -11.18 8.81 -10.74
N ARG A 142 -11.35 7.64 -10.11
CA ARG A 142 -11.54 7.47 -8.67
C ARG A 142 -10.27 7.06 -7.93
N PHE A 143 -9.16 6.87 -8.61
CA PHE A 143 -7.89 6.42 -8.03
C PHE A 143 -6.79 7.45 -8.22
N ARG A 144 -6.01 7.71 -7.19
CA ARG A 144 -4.74 8.42 -7.31
C ARG A 144 -3.76 7.93 -6.25
N THR A 145 -2.50 7.90 -6.62
CA THR A 145 -1.40 7.72 -5.67
C THR A 145 -0.98 9.05 -5.04
N HIS A 146 -0.35 8.98 -3.88
CA HIS A 146 0.16 10.13 -3.16
C HIS A 146 1.43 9.76 -2.40
N ILE A 147 2.54 10.47 -2.67
CA ILE A 147 3.77 10.29 -1.93
C ILE A 147 3.71 11.06 -0.62
N ALA A 148 3.98 10.37 0.48
CA ALA A 148 4.00 10.91 1.83
C ALA A 148 5.44 11.02 2.37
N LEU A 149 5.56 11.59 3.57
CA LEU A 149 6.77 11.55 4.38
C LEU A 149 6.59 10.56 5.54
N PRO A 150 7.67 10.02 6.12
CA PRO A 150 7.58 9.07 7.23
C PRO A 150 6.79 9.59 8.44
N ASP A 151 6.77 10.90 8.65
CA ASP A 151 6.11 11.58 9.76
C ASP A 151 4.91 12.44 9.33
N ASP A 152 4.57 12.46 8.02
CA ASP A 152 3.50 13.29 7.48
C ASP A 152 2.79 12.64 6.29
N PRO A 153 1.47 12.42 6.34
CA PRO A 153 0.72 11.90 5.22
C PRO A 153 0.58 12.91 4.06
N LEU A 154 0.93 14.18 4.27
CA LEU A 154 0.81 15.30 3.32
C LEU A 154 -0.59 15.44 2.69
N LEU A 155 -1.63 15.02 3.39
CA LEU A 155 -3.02 15.21 3.01
C LEU A 155 -3.52 16.56 3.50
N LYS A 156 -4.53 17.12 2.84
CA LYS A 156 -5.14 18.40 3.23
C LYS A 156 -6.09 18.23 4.40
N GLU A 157 -6.33 19.32 5.13
CA GLU A 157 -7.38 19.33 6.15
C GLU A 157 -8.76 19.03 5.56
N ASN A 158 -9.52 18.20 6.28
CA ASN A 158 -10.88 17.79 5.90
C ASN A 158 -10.99 17.25 4.46
N GLU A 159 -9.93 16.57 3.97
CA GLU A 159 -9.90 16.04 2.61
C GLU A 159 -10.67 14.73 2.47
N VAL A 160 -10.59 13.85 3.47
CA VAL A 160 -11.06 12.47 3.35
C VAL A 160 -12.23 12.15 4.29
N ASP A 161 -13.11 11.27 3.81
CA ASP A 161 -14.23 10.76 4.59
C ASP A 161 -13.78 9.62 5.52
N GLN A 162 -12.80 8.82 5.07
CA GLN A 162 -12.22 7.75 5.86
C GLN A 162 -10.72 7.66 5.64
N VAL A 163 -10.02 7.22 6.68
CA VAL A 163 -8.62 6.81 6.63
C VAL A 163 -8.55 5.35 7.02
N ILE A 164 -7.78 4.55 6.26
CA ILE A 164 -7.45 3.17 6.63
C ILE A 164 -5.95 3.01 6.81
N ILE A 165 -5.55 2.21 7.79
CA ILE A 165 -4.15 1.84 8.09
C ILE A 165 -4.12 0.31 8.23
N MET A 166 -3.62 -0.39 7.21
CA MET A 166 -3.63 -1.84 7.13
C MET A 166 -2.23 -2.42 7.30
N ASN A 167 -1.92 -3.05 8.45
CA ASN A 167 -0.60 -3.62 8.77
C ASN A 167 0.56 -2.61 8.72
N THR A 168 0.28 -1.34 8.93
CA THR A 168 1.25 -0.25 8.75
C THR A 168 1.49 0.51 10.05
N ILE A 169 0.55 0.49 11.00
CA ILE A 169 0.62 1.31 12.22
C ILE A 169 1.88 1.04 13.05
N THR A 170 2.39 -0.18 13.07
CA THR A 170 3.60 -0.55 13.80
C THR A 170 4.85 0.07 13.22
N LEU A 171 4.87 0.34 11.90
CA LEU A 171 5.99 0.95 11.17
C LEU A 171 6.09 2.47 11.37
N ILE A 172 5.02 3.13 11.81
CA ILE A 172 5.00 4.56 12.07
C ILE A 172 5.74 4.83 13.39
N GLU A 173 6.87 5.54 13.33
CA GLU A 173 7.70 5.80 14.52
C GLU A 173 6.96 6.65 15.55
N ASN A 174 6.50 7.83 15.18
CA ASN A 174 5.75 8.73 16.06
C ASN A 174 4.25 8.66 15.80
N LYS A 175 3.61 7.58 16.30
CA LYS A 175 2.19 7.30 16.12
C LYS A 175 1.30 8.45 16.58
N LYS A 176 1.65 9.09 17.73
CA LYS A 176 0.88 10.20 18.28
C LYS A 176 0.82 11.39 17.33
N SER A 177 1.97 11.82 16.84
CA SER A 177 2.05 12.95 15.89
C SER A 177 1.34 12.61 14.58
N TYR A 178 1.59 11.41 14.04
CA TYR A 178 1.03 10.98 12.75
C TYR A 178 -0.50 10.85 12.80
N LEU A 179 -1.04 10.20 13.84
CA LEU A 179 -2.49 10.07 14.03
C LEU A 179 -3.16 11.42 14.29
N THR A 180 -2.46 12.39 14.92
CA THR A 180 -2.95 13.77 15.04
C THR A 180 -3.12 14.42 13.66
N LYS A 181 -2.13 14.28 12.78
CA LYS A 181 -2.21 14.79 11.41
C LYS A 181 -3.32 14.12 10.62
N LEU A 182 -3.45 12.79 10.73
CA LEU A 182 -4.55 12.06 10.08
C LEU A 182 -5.92 12.55 10.56
N ARG A 183 -6.07 12.84 11.84
CA ARG A 183 -7.30 13.41 12.37
C ARG A 183 -7.65 14.77 11.74
N GLN A 184 -6.64 15.60 11.46
CA GLN A 184 -6.84 16.88 10.77
C GLN A 184 -7.30 16.69 9.32
N CYS A 185 -6.80 15.62 8.65
CA CYS A 185 -7.17 15.29 7.27
C CYS A 185 -8.59 14.72 7.15
N LEU A 186 -9.12 14.10 8.22
CA LEU A 186 -10.49 13.62 8.27
C LEU A 186 -11.49 14.77 8.28
N LYS A 187 -12.54 14.66 7.49
CA LYS A 187 -13.72 15.55 7.56
C LYS A 187 -14.37 15.45 8.94
N PRO A 188 -15.21 16.41 9.33
CA PRO A 188 -16.13 16.23 10.46
C PRO A 188 -16.92 14.93 10.28
N ASP A 189 -17.07 14.15 11.35
CA ASP A 189 -17.69 12.81 11.35
C ASP A 189 -16.95 11.77 10.45
N GLY A 190 -15.75 12.10 9.98
CA GLY A 190 -14.90 11.18 9.26
C GLY A 190 -14.41 10.03 10.16
N ARG A 191 -14.06 8.89 9.57
CA ARG A 191 -13.75 7.67 10.31
C ARG A 191 -12.32 7.19 10.05
N LEU A 192 -11.62 6.84 11.11
CA LEU A 192 -10.36 6.10 11.05
C LEU A 192 -10.64 4.60 11.22
N MET A 193 -9.96 3.77 10.43
CA MET A 193 -9.89 2.33 10.61
C MET A 193 -8.44 1.89 10.68
N ILE A 194 -8.07 1.16 11.71
CA ILE A 194 -6.75 0.53 11.86
C ILE A 194 -6.96 -0.97 11.93
N MET A 195 -6.20 -1.73 11.12
CA MET A 195 -6.17 -3.19 11.19
C MET A 195 -4.72 -3.65 11.35
N ASP A 196 -4.47 -4.46 12.38
CA ASP A 196 -3.14 -5.01 12.64
C ASP A 196 -3.22 -6.36 13.36
N PHE A 197 -2.06 -7.01 13.56
CA PHE A 197 -2.00 -8.37 14.09
C PHE A 197 -2.21 -8.43 15.59
N LYS A 198 -3.00 -9.43 16.01
CA LYS A 198 -3.27 -9.72 17.43
C LYS A 198 -2.01 -10.16 18.18
N MET A 199 -1.94 -9.86 19.47
CA MET A 199 -0.82 -10.24 20.36
C MET A 199 -0.88 -11.70 20.84
N LYS A 200 -1.76 -12.53 20.31
CA LYS A 200 -1.81 -13.97 20.56
C LYS A 200 -0.70 -14.72 19.82
N ARG A 201 -0.53 -16.02 20.08
CA ARG A 201 0.35 -16.87 19.26
C ARG A 201 -0.22 -16.94 17.83
N LEU A 202 0.61 -16.60 16.86
CA LEU A 202 0.32 -16.67 15.42
C LEU A 202 1.28 -17.66 14.75
N PRO A 203 0.91 -18.20 13.55
CA PRO A 203 1.83 -18.94 12.70
C PRO A 203 3.08 -18.13 12.32
N ASP A 204 4.19 -18.85 12.02
CA ASP A 204 5.51 -18.24 11.82
C ASP A 204 5.62 -17.31 10.59
N GLN A 205 4.67 -17.41 9.63
CA GLN A 205 4.60 -16.52 8.48
C GLN A 205 4.12 -15.09 8.82
N PHE A 206 3.58 -14.86 10.01
CA PHE A 206 3.13 -13.54 10.46
C PHE A 206 4.23 -12.80 11.24
N PRO A 207 4.12 -11.46 11.38
CA PRO A 207 5.09 -10.68 12.14
C PRO A 207 5.35 -11.25 13.53
N SER A 208 6.59 -11.11 14.02
CA SER A 208 6.97 -11.53 15.36
C SER A 208 6.18 -10.73 16.42
N LYS A 209 6.15 -11.19 17.66
CA LYS A 209 5.37 -10.52 18.70
C LYS A 209 5.90 -9.12 19.02
N GLU A 210 7.21 -8.92 18.84
CA GLU A 210 7.90 -7.65 19.04
C GLU A 210 7.53 -6.60 17.98
N ASP A 211 7.09 -7.05 16.81
CA ASP A 211 6.68 -6.20 15.69
C ASP A 211 5.17 -5.91 15.68
N ARG A 212 4.47 -6.22 16.77
CA ARG A 212 3.02 -6.01 16.90
C ARG A 212 2.72 -5.00 18.00
N ILE A 213 1.51 -4.45 17.97
CA ILE A 213 1.01 -3.53 18.99
C ILE A 213 -0.31 -4.05 19.57
N TYR A 214 -0.52 -3.87 20.88
CA TYR A 214 -1.81 -4.17 21.51
C TYR A 214 -2.88 -3.18 21.05
N ALA A 215 -4.07 -3.68 20.78
CA ALA A 215 -5.21 -2.84 20.40
C ALA A 215 -5.56 -1.82 21.49
N ASP A 216 -5.47 -2.21 22.76
CA ASP A 216 -5.77 -1.36 23.92
C ASP A 216 -4.85 -0.12 23.96
N ILE A 217 -3.57 -0.27 23.58
CA ILE A 217 -2.62 0.86 23.52
C ILE A 217 -3.06 1.86 22.45
N LEU A 218 -3.54 1.36 21.31
CA LEU A 218 -4.05 2.23 20.26
C LEU A 218 -5.38 2.87 20.65
N GLU A 219 -6.26 2.16 21.34
CA GLU A 219 -7.52 2.69 21.85
C GLU A 219 -7.28 3.87 22.79
N GLU A 220 -6.41 3.69 23.80
CA GLU A 220 -6.04 4.76 24.74
C GLU A 220 -5.45 5.97 24.01
N LEU A 221 -4.55 5.74 23.05
CA LEU A 221 -3.94 6.79 22.25
C LEU A 221 -4.98 7.54 21.41
N LEU A 222 -5.93 6.84 20.79
CA LEU A 222 -6.97 7.46 19.98
C LEU A 222 -7.89 8.35 20.81
N TYR A 223 -8.30 7.92 22.01
CA TYR A 223 -9.05 8.77 22.95
C TYR A 223 -8.23 9.99 23.39
N GLU A 224 -6.93 9.83 23.70
CA GLU A 224 -6.04 10.94 24.04
C GLU A 224 -5.97 11.98 22.91
N LEU A 225 -6.01 11.53 21.67
CA LEU A 225 -5.97 12.40 20.48
C LEU A 225 -7.32 13.03 20.12
N GLY A 226 -8.38 12.71 20.86
CA GLY A 226 -9.72 13.28 20.71
C GLY A 226 -10.56 12.60 19.62
N TYR A 227 -10.21 11.37 19.23
CA TYR A 227 -11.18 10.51 18.55
C TYR A 227 -12.24 10.06 19.54
N ASP A 228 -13.43 9.72 19.04
CA ASP A 228 -14.51 9.17 19.85
C ASP A 228 -15.05 7.85 19.27
N GLN A 229 -15.97 7.22 20.00
CA GLN A 229 -16.58 5.96 19.59
C GLN A 229 -15.54 4.93 19.10
N VAL A 230 -14.42 4.83 19.84
CA VAL A 230 -13.40 3.83 19.53
C VAL A 230 -13.95 2.44 19.79
N ILE A 231 -13.96 1.60 18.76
CA ILE A 231 -14.51 0.23 18.82
C ILE A 231 -13.41 -0.73 18.35
N ILE A 232 -13.06 -1.70 19.20
CA ILE A 232 -12.16 -2.80 18.85
C ILE A 232 -13.01 -4.00 18.45
N ASP A 233 -12.80 -4.47 17.23
CA ASP A 233 -13.34 -5.74 16.73
C ASP A 233 -12.19 -6.75 16.65
N ASP A 234 -12.13 -7.63 17.61
CA ASP A 234 -11.16 -8.73 17.69
C ASP A 234 -11.76 -10.09 17.30
N SER A 235 -12.98 -10.10 16.81
CA SER A 235 -13.75 -11.30 16.50
C SER A 235 -13.93 -11.58 15.01
N THR A 236 -13.94 -10.56 14.17
CA THR A 236 -14.18 -10.69 12.73
C THR A 236 -13.08 -11.45 12.00
N LEU A 237 -11.80 -11.23 12.35
CA LEU A 237 -10.65 -11.89 11.75
C LEU A 237 -9.90 -12.77 12.75
N ASP A 238 -9.41 -13.93 12.31
CA ASP A 238 -8.70 -14.83 13.20
C ASP A 238 -7.38 -14.24 13.72
N TYR A 239 -6.57 -13.63 12.85
CA TYR A 239 -5.21 -13.21 13.18
C TYR A 239 -5.05 -11.73 13.46
N GLN A 240 -6.04 -10.92 13.08
CA GLN A 240 -5.99 -9.48 13.18
C GLN A 240 -7.16 -8.92 14.00
N TYR A 241 -6.96 -7.75 14.58
CA TYR A 241 -8.03 -6.92 15.12
C TYR A 241 -8.31 -5.75 14.15
N ILE A 242 -9.49 -5.17 14.27
CA ILE A 242 -9.88 -3.95 13.57
C ILE A 242 -10.30 -2.92 14.63
N ILE A 243 -9.74 -1.72 14.54
CA ILE A 243 -10.17 -0.58 15.36
C ILE A 243 -10.88 0.41 14.46
N PHE A 244 -12.04 0.85 14.87
CA PHE A 244 -12.75 1.98 14.30
C PHE A 244 -12.77 3.13 15.28
N ALA A 245 -12.58 4.36 14.79
CA ALA A 245 -12.66 5.56 15.60
C ALA A 245 -13.25 6.71 14.78
N ASN A 246 -14.09 7.53 15.37
CA ASN A 246 -14.70 8.67 14.69
C ASN A 246 -13.94 9.95 15.00
N ASN A 247 -13.90 10.86 14.02
CA ASN A 247 -13.37 12.18 14.21
C ASN A 247 -14.47 13.09 14.78
N ALA A 248 -14.50 13.22 16.08
CA ALA A 248 -15.40 14.16 16.76
C ALA A 248 -14.89 15.62 16.58
N LYS A 249 -15.29 16.26 15.47
CA LYS A 249 -15.04 17.70 15.24
C LYS A 249 -16.35 18.46 15.22
#